data_7c686d5499712f85daaee4d60d7f90d6
#
_entry.id   7c686d5499712f85daaee4d60d7f90d6
#
_cell.length_a   1.000
_cell.length_b   1.000
_cell.length_c   1.000
_cell.angle_alpha   90.00
_cell.angle_beta   90.00
_cell.angle_gamma   90.00
#
_symmetry.space_group_name_H-M   'P 1'
#
loop_
_entity.id
_entity.type
_entity.pdbx_description
1 polymer ?
#
loop_
_entity_poly.entity_id
_entity_poly.type
_entity_poly.pdbx_seq_one_letter_code
_entity_poly.pdbx_strand_id
1 'polypeptide(L)'
;VEVDVTISNPTLQAKKKTEAEITKVIKANVSDAIQVKINLKVEKPAVKENPNKIRGKEIPNIKNIIAIASGKGGVGKSTITANTAISLAKMGFNVGVLDADVYGPSQHIMFDVEKAKPLSVNIEGRSKMRPVESYGVKLLSLGFFTDPGQAVIWRGPMASKALNQLIFDADWGALDFLLIDLPPGTGDVHLS
;
A
#
# COMPACT_ATOMS: atom_id res chain seq x y z
N VAL A 1 9.37 -46.18 -4.60
CA VAL A 1 9.77 -45.51 -3.35
C VAL A 1 9.25 -44.10 -3.37
N GLU A 2 8.59 -43.65 -2.31
CA GLU A 2 8.12 -42.29 -2.13
C GLU A 2 9.03 -41.56 -1.12
N VAL A 3 9.46 -40.34 -1.48
CA VAL A 3 10.41 -39.57 -0.68
C VAL A 3 9.88 -38.16 -0.52
N ASP A 4 9.65 -37.72 0.72
CA ASP A 4 9.29 -36.35 1.06
C ASP A 4 10.56 -35.54 1.35
N VAL A 5 10.73 -34.43 0.63
CA VAL A 5 11.91 -33.58 0.77
C VAL A 5 11.49 -32.12 0.96
N THR A 6 12.03 -31.47 1.96
CA THR A 6 11.82 -30.06 2.21
C THR A 6 13.02 -29.25 1.68
N ILE A 7 12.75 -28.26 0.84
CA ILE A 7 13.74 -27.36 0.25
C ILE A 7 13.48 -25.91 0.62
N SER A 8 14.53 -25.14 0.84
CA SER A 8 14.43 -23.70 1.16
C SER A 8 14.32 -22.80 -0.07
N ASN A 9 14.76 -23.29 -1.24
CA ASN A 9 14.76 -22.50 -2.48
C ASN A 9 13.54 -22.86 -3.35
N PRO A 10 12.60 -21.92 -3.57
CA PRO A 10 11.35 -22.20 -4.32
C PRO A 10 11.50 -22.24 -5.84
N THR A 11 12.69 -21.92 -6.39
CA THR A 11 12.87 -21.80 -7.84
C THR A 11 12.68 -23.13 -8.56
N LEU A 12 12.13 -23.08 -9.78
CA LEU A 12 11.88 -24.25 -10.60
C LEU A 12 13.18 -25.02 -10.92
N GLN A 13 14.29 -24.30 -11.09
CA GLN A 13 15.61 -24.89 -11.29
C GLN A 13 16.11 -25.67 -10.08
N ALA A 14 15.96 -25.10 -8.86
CA ALA A 14 16.34 -25.78 -7.63
C ALA A 14 15.53 -27.05 -7.42
N LYS A 15 14.22 -27.01 -7.66
CA LYS A 15 13.33 -28.19 -7.58
C LYS A 15 13.79 -29.28 -8.53
N LYS A 16 13.95 -29.00 -9.82
CA LYS A 16 14.40 -29.98 -10.82
C LYS A 16 15.78 -30.55 -10.51
N LYS A 17 16.71 -29.72 -10.03
CA LYS A 17 18.07 -30.17 -9.67
C LYS A 17 18.02 -31.14 -8.48
N THR A 18 17.27 -30.81 -7.43
CA THR A 18 17.12 -31.66 -6.25
C THR A 18 16.44 -33.00 -6.59
N GLU A 19 15.37 -32.99 -7.41
CA GLU A 19 14.73 -34.21 -7.89
C GLU A 19 15.68 -35.09 -8.67
N ALA A 20 16.46 -34.52 -9.59
CA ALA A 20 17.43 -35.28 -10.40
C ALA A 20 18.56 -35.90 -9.53
N GLU A 21 19.10 -35.13 -8.58
CA GLU A 21 20.15 -35.62 -7.68
C GLU A 21 19.67 -36.76 -6.78
N ILE A 22 18.48 -36.61 -6.17
CA ILE A 22 17.90 -37.65 -5.30
C ILE A 22 17.58 -38.90 -6.12
N THR A 23 16.99 -38.75 -7.28
CA THR A 23 16.69 -39.88 -8.16
C THR A 23 17.95 -40.63 -8.55
N LYS A 24 19.01 -39.92 -8.89
CA LYS A 24 20.32 -40.47 -9.24
C LYS A 24 20.93 -41.26 -8.08
N VAL A 25 20.90 -40.70 -6.89
CA VAL A 25 21.46 -41.35 -5.69
C VAL A 25 20.69 -42.63 -5.33
N ILE A 26 19.35 -42.59 -5.37
CA ILE A 26 18.53 -43.75 -5.05
C ILE A 26 18.76 -44.88 -6.07
N LYS A 27 18.76 -44.56 -7.36
CA LYS A 27 19.01 -45.54 -8.42
C LYS A 27 20.39 -46.18 -8.33
N ALA A 28 21.42 -45.38 -8.02
CA ALA A 28 22.78 -45.87 -7.90
C ALA A 28 23.03 -46.80 -6.70
N ASN A 29 22.30 -46.60 -5.59
CA ASN A 29 22.56 -47.32 -4.33
C ASN A 29 21.53 -48.42 -4.02
N VAL A 30 20.36 -48.41 -4.69
CA VAL A 30 19.31 -49.41 -4.40
C VAL A 30 19.04 -50.29 -5.62
N SER A 31 18.56 -49.77 -6.71
CA SER A 31 18.36 -50.46 -7.98
C SER A 31 17.88 -49.50 -9.08
N ASP A 32 18.32 -49.68 -10.33
CA ASP A 32 17.89 -48.91 -11.47
C ASP A 32 16.39 -49.06 -11.86
N ALA A 33 15.78 -50.21 -11.44
CA ALA A 33 14.39 -50.54 -11.74
C ALA A 33 13.40 -49.88 -10.79
N ILE A 34 13.84 -49.12 -9.79
CA ILE A 34 12.93 -48.49 -8.80
C ILE A 34 12.32 -47.22 -9.36
N GLN A 35 11.00 -47.13 -9.36
CA GLN A 35 10.27 -45.86 -9.56
C GLN A 35 10.35 -45.02 -8.29
N VAL A 36 10.94 -43.81 -8.39
CA VAL A 36 11.07 -42.86 -7.31
C VAL A 36 10.06 -41.75 -7.50
N LYS A 37 9.16 -41.56 -6.54
CA LYS A 37 8.24 -40.44 -6.48
C LYS A 37 8.74 -39.46 -5.41
N ILE A 38 9.06 -38.25 -5.79
CA ILE A 38 9.59 -37.24 -4.88
C ILE A 38 8.53 -36.16 -4.67
N ASN A 39 8.14 -35.95 -3.44
CA ASN A 39 7.24 -34.88 -3.04
C ASN A 39 8.08 -33.74 -2.47
N LEU A 40 8.20 -32.64 -3.19
CA LEU A 40 8.94 -31.47 -2.74
C LEU A 40 8.03 -30.49 -2.00
N LYS A 41 8.27 -30.31 -0.72
CA LYS A 41 7.71 -29.21 0.08
C LYS A 41 8.68 -28.05 0.14
N VAL A 42 8.19 -26.83 -0.13
CA VAL A 42 9.00 -25.63 0.04
C VAL A 42 8.74 -25.08 1.44
N GLU A 43 9.73 -25.12 2.28
CA GLU A 43 9.69 -24.37 3.52
C GLU A 43 9.85 -22.89 3.20
N LYS A 44 8.80 -22.11 3.41
CA LYS A 44 8.95 -20.65 3.44
C LYS A 44 9.89 -20.37 4.62
N PRO A 45 11.06 -19.74 4.40
CA PRO A 45 11.90 -19.36 5.52
C PRO A 45 11.01 -18.61 6.52
N ALA A 46 11.00 -19.06 7.77
CA ALA A 46 10.35 -18.30 8.82
C ALA A 46 10.96 -16.90 8.76
N VAL A 47 10.16 -15.92 8.35
CA VAL A 47 10.58 -14.53 8.35
C VAL A 47 10.87 -14.24 9.81
N LYS A 48 12.16 -14.25 10.19
CA LYS A 48 12.59 -13.78 11.49
C LYS A 48 12.06 -12.36 11.56
N GLU A 49 11.03 -12.14 12.38
CA GLU A 49 10.51 -10.79 12.62
C GLU A 49 11.71 -9.96 13.06
N ASN A 50 12.10 -9.04 12.21
CA ASN A 50 13.18 -8.12 12.52
C ASN A 50 12.68 -7.28 13.70
N PRO A 51 13.29 -7.34 14.90
CA PRO A 51 12.82 -6.59 16.06
C PRO A 51 12.84 -5.07 15.83
N ASN A 52 13.53 -4.60 14.78
CA ASN A 52 13.54 -3.22 14.32
C ASN A 52 12.54 -2.94 13.18
N LYS A 53 11.61 -3.84 12.90
CA LYS A 53 10.51 -3.53 12.01
C LYS A 53 9.73 -2.41 12.67
N ILE A 54 9.84 -1.19 12.13
CA ILE A 54 8.93 -0.09 12.48
C ILE A 54 7.55 -0.61 12.09
N ARG A 55 6.84 -1.14 13.07
CA ARG A 55 5.42 -1.51 12.90
C ARG A 55 4.70 -0.17 12.77
N GLY A 56 4.37 0.19 11.53
CA GLY A 56 3.45 1.28 11.30
C GLY A 56 2.19 1.04 12.12
N LYS A 57 1.59 2.12 12.61
CA LYS A 57 0.30 2.04 13.30
C LYS A 57 -0.73 1.55 12.30
N GLU A 58 -1.42 0.46 12.60
CA GLU A 58 -2.52 -0.03 11.76
C GLU A 58 -3.63 1.03 11.70
N ILE A 59 -4.16 1.27 10.51
CA ILE A 59 -5.33 2.11 10.33
C ILE A 59 -6.54 1.18 10.31
N PRO A 60 -7.42 1.24 11.31
CA PRO A 60 -8.57 0.36 11.39
C PRO A 60 -9.45 0.44 10.14
N ASN A 61 -9.97 -0.71 9.72
CA ASN A 61 -10.90 -0.84 8.59
C ASN A 61 -10.34 -0.54 7.20
N ILE A 62 -9.03 -0.39 7.04
CA ILE A 62 -8.37 -0.24 5.74
C ILE A 62 -7.58 -1.51 5.43
N LYS A 63 -7.94 -2.23 4.35
CA LYS A 63 -7.31 -3.51 3.99
C LYS A 63 -5.94 -3.32 3.35
N ASN A 64 -5.82 -2.37 2.43
CA ASN A 64 -4.59 -2.13 1.66
C ASN A 64 -4.28 -0.65 1.57
N ILE A 65 -3.03 -0.29 1.77
CA ILE A 65 -2.52 1.08 1.61
C ILE A 65 -1.50 1.05 0.49
N ILE A 66 -1.68 1.93 -0.51
CA ILE A 66 -0.80 2.06 -1.66
C ILE A 66 -0.28 3.49 -1.71
N ALA A 67 1.00 3.67 -1.43
CA ALA A 67 1.66 4.97 -1.57
C ALA A 67 2.21 5.13 -3.00
N ILE A 68 1.89 6.27 -3.63
CA ILE A 68 2.34 6.61 -4.97
C ILE A 68 3.33 7.77 -4.86
N ALA A 69 4.57 7.50 -5.23
CA ALA A 69 5.69 8.43 -5.12
C ALA A 69 6.38 8.63 -6.46
N SER A 70 7.10 9.73 -6.60
CA SER A 70 7.93 10.00 -7.78
C SER A 70 9.22 10.72 -7.36
N GLY A 71 10.33 10.43 -8.06
CA GLY A 71 11.62 11.07 -7.81
C GLY A 71 11.68 12.54 -8.23
N LYS A 72 10.76 13.01 -9.08
CA LYS A 72 10.66 14.40 -9.54
C LYS A 72 9.21 14.82 -9.79
N GLY A 73 8.95 16.13 -9.74
CA GLY A 73 7.63 16.69 -10.05
C GLY A 73 7.27 16.61 -11.54
N GLY A 74 5.99 16.71 -11.86
CA GLY A 74 5.49 16.82 -13.22
C GLY A 74 5.52 15.54 -14.07
N VAL A 75 5.70 14.37 -13.46
CA VAL A 75 5.77 13.06 -14.17
C VAL A 75 4.43 12.34 -14.24
N GLY A 76 3.35 12.94 -13.77
CA GLY A 76 2.00 12.35 -13.80
C GLY A 76 1.64 11.50 -12.58
N LYS A 77 2.35 11.62 -11.46
CA LYS A 77 2.09 10.91 -10.19
C LYS A 77 0.62 11.02 -9.77
N SER A 78 0.12 12.25 -9.60
CA SER A 78 -1.25 12.52 -9.17
C SER A 78 -2.31 12.05 -10.19
N THR A 79 -1.98 12.14 -11.49
CA THR A 79 -2.83 11.59 -12.56
C THR A 79 -2.97 10.08 -12.45
N ILE A 80 -1.87 9.37 -12.19
CA ILE A 80 -1.89 7.91 -11.97
C ILE A 80 -2.72 7.59 -10.72
N THR A 81 -2.54 8.32 -9.62
CA THR A 81 -3.29 8.14 -8.39
C THR A 81 -4.80 8.26 -8.64
N ALA A 82 -5.25 9.36 -9.26
CA ALA A 82 -6.66 9.61 -9.54
C ALA A 82 -7.26 8.53 -10.45
N ASN A 83 -6.61 8.21 -11.57
CA ASN A 83 -7.12 7.21 -12.51
C ASN A 83 -7.16 5.81 -11.91
N THR A 84 -6.17 5.43 -11.11
CA THR A 84 -6.17 4.15 -10.40
C THR A 84 -7.31 4.07 -9.40
N ALA A 85 -7.53 5.12 -8.60
CA ALA A 85 -8.61 5.17 -7.63
C ALA A 85 -9.99 5.03 -8.29
N ILE A 86 -10.25 5.80 -9.35
CA ILE A 86 -11.52 5.75 -10.09
C ILE A 86 -11.70 4.37 -10.76
N SER A 87 -10.63 3.78 -11.30
CA SER A 87 -10.69 2.46 -11.92
C SER A 87 -11.06 1.39 -10.90
N LEU A 88 -10.45 1.40 -9.71
CA LEU A 88 -10.77 0.49 -8.63
C LEU A 88 -12.21 0.68 -8.13
N ALA A 89 -12.68 1.93 -8.00
CA ALA A 89 -14.05 2.23 -7.62
C ALA A 89 -15.06 1.69 -8.66
N LYS A 90 -14.77 1.84 -9.97
CA LYS A 90 -15.59 1.27 -11.06
C LYS A 90 -15.61 -0.26 -11.04
N MET A 91 -14.59 -0.91 -10.49
CA MET A 91 -14.56 -2.36 -10.27
C MET A 91 -15.35 -2.81 -9.03
N GLY A 92 -15.94 -1.88 -8.28
CA GLY A 92 -16.76 -2.15 -7.10
C GLY A 92 -16.01 -2.18 -5.76
N PHE A 93 -14.75 -1.74 -5.72
CA PHE A 93 -14.00 -1.62 -4.48
C PHE A 93 -14.33 -0.32 -3.74
N ASN A 94 -14.29 -0.36 -2.40
CA ASN A 94 -14.33 0.84 -1.56
C ASN A 94 -12.95 1.49 -1.54
N VAL A 95 -12.84 2.68 -2.13
CA VAL A 95 -11.55 3.33 -2.36
C VAL A 95 -11.49 4.70 -1.68
N GLY A 96 -10.37 4.98 -1.02
CA GLY A 96 -10.00 6.29 -0.53
C GLY A 96 -8.77 6.84 -1.23
N VAL A 97 -8.67 8.15 -1.34
CA VAL A 97 -7.47 8.87 -1.78
C VAL A 97 -7.10 9.91 -0.73
N LEU A 98 -5.87 9.86 -0.27
CA LEU A 98 -5.25 10.90 0.54
C LEU A 98 -4.22 11.65 -0.32
N ASP A 99 -4.47 12.92 -0.55
CA ASP A 99 -3.51 13.83 -1.18
C ASP A 99 -2.58 14.39 -0.10
N ALA A 100 -1.38 13.85 -0.07
CA ALA A 100 -0.31 14.22 0.85
C ALA A 100 0.73 15.16 0.23
N ASP A 101 0.51 15.64 -1.00
CA ASP A 101 1.41 16.59 -1.65
C ASP A 101 1.23 17.99 -1.05
N VAL A 102 2.06 18.30 -0.05
CA VAL A 102 2.02 19.57 0.68
C VAL A 102 2.43 20.78 -0.17
N TYR A 103 3.14 20.56 -1.27
CA TYR A 103 3.66 21.61 -2.13
C TYR A 103 2.72 21.98 -3.28
N GLY A 104 1.91 21.03 -3.71
CA GLY A 104 1.00 21.21 -4.83
C GLY A 104 -0.17 20.24 -4.79
N PRO A 105 -1.02 20.32 -3.73
CA PRO A 105 -2.17 19.43 -3.64
C PRO A 105 -3.05 19.62 -4.88
N SER A 106 -3.40 18.53 -5.55
CA SER A 106 -4.08 18.57 -6.83
C SER A 106 -5.28 17.63 -6.94
N GLN A 107 -5.41 16.66 -6.02
CA GLN A 107 -6.46 15.67 -6.11
C GLN A 107 -7.87 16.28 -5.99
N HIS A 108 -8.07 17.33 -5.15
CA HIS A 108 -9.35 18.03 -5.03
C HIS A 108 -9.78 18.70 -6.34
N ILE A 109 -8.81 19.13 -7.18
CA ILE A 109 -9.07 19.68 -8.51
C ILE A 109 -9.42 18.52 -9.47
N MET A 110 -8.63 17.44 -9.46
CA MET A 110 -8.80 16.32 -10.37
C MET A 110 -10.12 15.55 -10.14
N PHE A 111 -10.66 15.62 -8.93
CA PHE A 111 -11.95 15.04 -8.56
C PHE A 111 -13.13 16.01 -8.63
N ASP A 112 -12.96 17.19 -9.22
CA ASP A 112 -13.99 18.24 -9.37
C ASP A 112 -14.63 18.67 -8.05
N VAL A 113 -13.86 18.72 -6.97
CA VAL A 113 -14.35 19.07 -5.62
C VAL A 113 -13.58 20.22 -4.96
N GLU A 114 -13.04 21.14 -5.74
CA GLU A 114 -12.27 22.29 -5.26
C GLU A 114 -12.99 23.12 -4.19
N LYS A 115 -14.29 23.27 -4.34
CA LYS A 115 -15.14 24.08 -3.44
C LYS A 115 -15.71 23.29 -2.26
N ALA A 116 -15.52 21.97 -2.27
CA ALA A 116 -16.01 21.13 -1.19
C ALA A 116 -15.13 21.28 0.05
N LYS A 117 -15.72 21.08 1.22
CA LYS A 117 -14.99 21.04 2.49
C LYS A 117 -15.36 19.75 3.22
N PRO A 118 -14.37 19.02 3.77
CA PRO A 118 -14.63 17.89 4.63
C PRO A 118 -15.45 18.32 5.83
N LEU A 119 -16.40 17.49 6.24
CA LEU A 119 -17.28 17.79 7.36
C LEU A 119 -16.67 17.23 8.66
N SER A 120 -16.76 18.01 9.73
CA SER A 120 -16.48 17.49 11.07
C SER A 120 -17.71 16.75 11.58
N VAL A 121 -17.54 15.49 11.95
CA VAL A 121 -18.61 14.63 12.48
C VAL A 121 -18.18 14.09 13.85
N ASN A 122 -19.14 13.96 14.78
CA ASN A 122 -18.86 13.35 16.07
C ASN A 122 -19.19 11.86 16.00
N ILE A 123 -18.18 11.00 16.18
CA ILE A 123 -18.32 9.56 16.20
C ILE A 123 -17.78 9.07 17.54
N GLU A 124 -18.64 8.45 18.33
CA GLU A 124 -18.31 7.92 19.67
C GLU A 124 -17.64 8.96 20.58
N GLY A 125 -18.13 10.20 20.57
CA GLY A 125 -17.60 11.30 21.38
C GLY A 125 -16.29 11.90 20.87
N ARG A 126 -15.79 11.49 19.70
CA ARG A 126 -14.59 12.04 19.06
C ARG A 126 -14.97 12.80 17.80
N SER A 127 -14.40 13.99 17.64
CA SER A 127 -14.52 14.72 16.38
C SER A 127 -13.65 14.05 15.32
N LYS A 128 -14.28 13.58 14.24
CA LYS A 128 -13.61 12.99 13.07
C LYS A 128 -13.92 13.81 11.83
N MET A 129 -13.04 13.71 10.87
CA MET A 129 -13.18 14.35 9.58
C MET A 129 -13.79 13.37 8.59
N ARG A 130 -14.95 13.71 8.03
CA ARG A 130 -15.58 12.90 6.97
C ARG A 130 -15.01 13.31 5.62
N PRO A 131 -14.42 12.35 4.86
CA PRO A 131 -13.93 12.61 3.52
C PRO A 131 -15.02 13.14 2.60
N VAL A 132 -14.60 13.92 1.60
CA VAL A 132 -15.46 14.30 0.47
C VAL A 132 -15.58 13.11 -0.47
N GLU A 133 -16.77 12.88 -1.03
CA GLU A 133 -16.98 11.80 -1.98
C GLU A 133 -17.17 12.34 -3.39
N SER A 134 -16.41 11.82 -4.34
CA SER A 134 -16.54 12.12 -5.77
C SER A 134 -16.15 10.90 -6.59
N TYR A 135 -16.85 10.64 -7.70
CA TYR A 135 -16.63 9.49 -8.59
C TYR A 135 -16.59 8.12 -7.87
N GLY A 136 -17.31 7.98 -6.75
CA GLY A 136 -17.28 6.76 -5.93
C GLY A 136 -16.01 6.58 -5.09
N VAL A 137 -15.21 7.62 -4.95
CA VAL A 137 -13.96 7.64 -4.18
C VAL A 137 -14.08 8.61 -3.02
N LYS A 138 -13.63 8.21 -1.82
CA LYS A 138 -13.51 9.07 -0.65
C LYS A 138 -12.20 9.84 -0.72
N LEU A 139 -12.25 11.16 -0.63
CA LEU A 139 -11.09 12.03 -0.83
C LEU A 139 -10.83 12.92 0.39
N LEU A 140 -9.60 12.96 0.85
CA LEU A 140 -9.04 14.01 1.69
C LEU A 140 -7.80 14.59 1.01
N SER A 141 -7.72 15.90 0.97
CA SER A 141 -6.59 16.64 0.40
C SER A 141 -6.23 17.80 1.32
N LEU A 142 -4.94 18.07 1.45
CA LEU A 142 -4.46 19.29 2.10
C LEU A 142 -4.96 20.54 1.37
N GLY A 143 -5.31 20.42 0.09
CA GLY A 143 -5.91 21.49 -0.70
C GLY A 143 -7.26 21.99 -0.18
N PHE A 144 -8.01 21.17 0.56
CA PHE A 144 -9.27 21.60 1.19
C PHE A 144 -9.08 22.63 2.32
N PHE A 145 -7.86 22.74 2.86
CA PHE A 145 -7.50 23.60 3.99
C PHE A 145 -6.65 24.80 3.58
N THR A 146 -6.39 24.93 2.29
CA THR A 146 -5.66 26.08 1.72
C THR A 146 -6.67 27.00 1.03
N ASP A 147 -6.67 28.28 1.39
CA ASP A 147 -7.49 29.25 0.66
C ASP A 147 -6.80 29.63 -0.65
N PRO A 148 -7.55 29.72 -1.77
CA PRO A 148 -7.00 30.23 -3.02
C PRO A 148 -6.45 31.66 -2.80
N GLY A 149 -5.13 31.80 -2.95
CA GLY A 149 -4.45 33.10 -2.79
C GLY A 149 -3.68 33.27 -1.48
N GLN A 150 -3.78 32.37 -0.51
CA GLN A 150 -2.89 32.32 0.64
C GLN A 150 -1.84 31.23 0.46
N ALA A 151 -0.58 31.64 0.40
CA ALA A 151 0.53 30.70 0.45
C ALA A 151 0.65 30.13 1.87
N VAL A 152 0.08 28.97 2.12
CA VAL A 152 0.30 28.24 3.37
C VAL A 152 1.71 27.64 3.30
N ILE A 153 2.62 28.18 4.09
CA ILE A 153 3.96 27.63 4.20
C ILE A 153 3.91 26.42 5.12
N TRP A 154 3.78 25.24 4.54
CA TRP A 154 3.87 23.98 5.27
C TRP A 154 5.32 23.72 5.71
N ARG A 155 5.61 23.93 6.98
CA ARG A 155 6.88 23.50 7.56
C ARG A 155 6.78 21.99 7.86
N GLY A 156 7.87 21.24 7.67
CA GLY A 156 7.90 19.78 7.81
C GLY A 156 7.08 19.22 8.99
N PRO A 157 7.29 19.68 10.25
CA PRO A 157 6.53 19.19 11.40
C PRO A 157 5.02 19.50 11.34
N MET A 158 4.62 20.60 10.71
CA MET A 158 3.21 20.96 10.55
C MET A 158 2.55 20.08 9.48
N ALA A 159 3.24 19.82 8.39
CA ALA A 159 2.78 18.94 7.33
C ALA A 159 2.58 17.51 7.86
N SER A 160 3.58 16.96 8.55
CA SER A 160 3.49 15.63 9.15
C SER A 160 2.34 15.52 10.15
N LYS A 161 2.12 16.55 10.99
CA LYS A 161 1.00 16.56 11.92
C LYS A 161 -0.34 16.59 11.21
N ALA A 162 -0.49 17.43 10.17
CA ALA A 162 -1.73 17.50 9.39
C ALA A 162 -2.00 16.17 8.67
N LEU A 163 -1.00 15.56 8.05
CA LEU A 163 -1.14 14.25 7.41
C LEU A 163 -1.54 13.16 8.40
N ASN A 164 -0.93 13.12 9.56
CA ASN A 164 -1.32 12.19 10.63
C ASN A 164 -2.79 12.36 11.02
N GLN A 165 -3.28 13.60 11.13
CA GLN A 165 -4.70 13.87 11.40
C GLN A 165 -5.59 13.38 10.24
N LEU A 166 -5.23 13.64 8.97
CA LEU A 166 -5.99 13.17 7.82
C LEU A 166 -6.01 11.63 7.71
N ILE A 167 -4.97 10.96 8.17
CA ILE A 167 -4.88 9.50 8.16
C ILE A 167 -5.70 8.89 9.30
N PHE A 168 -5.45 9.33 10.54
CA PHE A 168 -5.92 8.64 11.75
C PHE A 168 -7.20 9.22 12.35
N ASP A 169 -7.46 10.52 12.16
CA ASP A 169 -8.63 11.20 12.68
C ASP A 169 -9.75 11.36 11.63
N ALA A 170 -9.59 10.78 10.45
CA ALA A 170 -10.61 10.73 9.43
C ALA A 170 -11.57 9.55 9.62
N ASP A 171 -12.81 9.76 9.21
CA ASP A 171 -13.84 8.73 9.12
C ASP A 171 -13.82 8.09 7.73
N TRP A 172 -12.79 7.32 7.47
CA TRP A 172 -12.65 6.60 6.20
C TRP A 172 -13.71 5.51 6.02
N GLY A 173 -14.25 4.96 7.13
CA GLY A 173 -15.06 3.75 7.10
C GLY A 173 -14.27 2.54 6.63
N ALA A 174 -14.97 1.53 6.12
CA ALA A 174 -14.32 0.36 5.55
C ALA A 174 -13.81 0.65 4.14
N LEU A 175 -12.50 0.50 3.92
CA LEU A 175 -11.86 0.64 2.61
C LEU A 175 -11.17 -0.65 2.20
N ASP A 176 -11.29 -1.01 0.92
CA ASP A 176 -10.47 -2.04 0.30
C ASP A 176 -9.08 -1.49 -0.04
N PHE A 177 -9.03 -0.22 -0.49
CA PHE A 177 -7.79 0.46 -0.84
C PHE A 177 -7.79 1.92 -0.36
N LEU A 178 -6.69 2.34 0.25
CA LEU A 178 -6.35 3.75 0.46
C LEU A 178 -5.11 4.08 -0.38
N LEU A 179 -5.26 4.94 -1.37
CA LEU A 179 -4.16 5.45 -2.17
C LEU A 179 -3.64 6.74 -1.54
N ILE A 180 -2.33 6.85 -1.38
CA ILE A 180 -1.68 8.05 -0.83
C ILE A 180 -0.82 8.68 -1.92
N ASP A 181 -1.18 9.88 -2.35
CA ASP A 181 -0.43 10.68 -3.32
C ASP A 181 0.64 11.48 -2.57
N LEU A 182 1.89 10.98 -2.59
CA LEU A 182 3.00 11.56 -1.84
C LEU A 182 3.61 12.75 -2.60
N PRO A 183 4.28 13.70 -1.92
CA PRO A 183 5.01 14.76 -2.59
C PRO A 183 6.14 14.19 -3.46
N PRO A 184 6.62 14.93 -4.49
CA PRO A 184 7.77 14.50 -5.27
C PRO A 184 9.07 14.58 -4.45
N GLY A 185 10.05 13.74 -4.81
CA GLY A 185 11.37 13.73 -4.16
C GLY A 185 11.47 12.77 -2.97
N THR A 186 12.45 12.99 -2.11
CA THR A 186 12.79 12.12 -0.95
C THR A 186 12.72 12.89 0.37
N GLY A 187 11.77 13.83 0.49
CA GLY A 187 11.64 14.68 1.69
C GLY A 187 11.10 13.94 2.91
N ASP A 188 11.14 14.59 4.08
CA ASP A 188 10.73 14.03 5.39
C ASP A 188 9.28 13.55 5.43
N VAL A 189 8.43 14.02 4.54
CA VAL A 189 7.02 13.57 4.42
C VAL A 189 6.91 12.10 4.04
N HIS A 190 7.93 11.54 3.36
CA HIS A 190 7.97 10.10 3.02
C HIS A 190 8.29 9.21 4.22
N LEU A 191 8.79 9.78 5.31
CA LEU A 191 9.22 9.07 6.52
C LEU A 191 8.21 9.21 7.67
N SER A 192 7.16 10.02 7.48
CA SER A 192 6.07 10.22 8.44
C SER A 192 5.01 9.14 8.27
#